data_8c33526be992bb1ba13bf58477b59528
#
_entry.id   8c33526be992bb1ba13bf58477b59528
#
_cell.length_a   1.000
_cell.length_b   1.000
_cell.length_c   1.000
_cell.angle_alpha   90.00
_cell.angle_beta   90.00
_cell.angle_gamma   90.00
#
_symmetry.space_group_name_H-M   'P 1'
#
loop_
_entity.id
_entity.type
_entity.pdbx_description
1 polymer ?
#
loop_
_entity_poly.entity_id
_entity_poly.type
_entity_poly.pdbx_seq_one_letter_code
_entity_poly.pdbx_strand_id
1 'polypeptide(L)'
;GYKASKVTGPTTKSQIIWTMVPFAILLYIDFILMGIPAFHSIVLMEDTKTNAEMVIKVTGYQWRWQYEYMDGDAKGIKFVSNLSTPQDQIDNKVPKGKDYLLEVDNHLVLPVDKKVRILLTSSDVIHNWWVPAFGSARDAIPGYLRETWVKIEKPGTYRGQCKELCGKGHGFMPVVVDAVPEAEFKAWAQDQKVKLAAANAGADKQWTKDDLVAKGKEVYLKNCAVCHQPGGQGLPPTFPALTGSKIANGPI
;
A
#
# COMPACT_ATOMS: atom_id res chain seq x y z
N GLY A 1 -1.33 -38.54 -59.64
CA GLY A 1 -1.48 -37.14 -59.23
C GLY A 1 -2.78 -36.93 -58.51
N TYR A 2 -2.75 -36.24 -57.38
CA TYR A 2 -3.93 -35.86 -56.64
C TYR A 2 -4.79 -34.89 -57.47
N LYS A 3 -6.05 -35.19 -57.67
CA LYS A 3 -7.00 -34.29 -58.33
C LYS A 3 -7.71 -33.48 -57.22
N ALA A 4 -7.51 -32.18 -57.18
CA ALA A 4 -8.21 -31.31 -56.30
C ALA A 4 -9.73 -31.35 -56.49
N SER A 5 -10.50 -31.47 -55.45
CA SER A 5 -11.96 -31.39 -55.49
C SER A 5 -12.41 -30.00 -55.92
N LYS A 6 -13.42 -29.92 -56.80
CA LYS A 6 -14.03 -28.62 -57.14
C LYS A 6 -14.95 -28.08 -56.06
N VAL A 7 -15.25 -28.89 -55.03
CA VAL A 7 -16.12 -28.51 -53.91
C VAL A 7 -15.30 -28.68 -52.63
N THR A 8 -14.48 -27.68 -52.31
CA THR A 8 -13.60 -27.67 -51.14
C THR A 8 -14.12 -26.79 -50.01
N GLY A 9 -15.21 -26.08 -50.25
CA GLY A 9 -15.81 -25.21 -49.24
C GLY A 9 -16.79 -25.96 -48.30
N PRO A 10 -16.99 -25.45 -47.09
CA PRO A 10 -17.97 -25.99 -46.15
C PRO A 10 -19.39 -25.82 -46.71
N THR A 11 -20.25 -26.81 -46.45
CA THR A 11 -21.69 -26.70 -46.78
C THR A 11 -22.35 -25.65 -45.88
N THR A 12 -23.49 -25.09 -46.32
CA THR A 12 -24.28 -24.14 -45.49
C THR A 12 -24.61 -24.72 -44.11
N LYS A 13 -24.92 -26.03 -44.05
CA LYS A 13 -25.17 -26.72 -42.77
C LYS A 13 -23.94 -26.71 -41.86
N SER A 14 -22.77 -27.00 -42.42
CA SER A 14 -21.50 -26.95 -41.63
C SER A 14 -21.19 -25.55 -41.14
N GLN A 15 -21.41 -24.54 -41.97
CA GLN A 15 -21.21 -23.13 -41.60
C GLN A 15 -22.11 -22.72 -40.45
N ILE A 16 -23.41 -23.07 -40.51
CA ILE A 16 -24.36 -22.79 -39.41
C ILE A 16 -23.91 -23.50 -38.15
N ILE A 17 -23.55 -24.77 -38.18
CA ILE A 17 -23.09 -25.51 -37.00
C ILE A 17 -21.83 -24.85 -36.41
N TRP A 18 -20.84 -24.54 -37.22
CA TRP A 18 -19.59 -23.94 -36.77
C TRP A 18 -19.77 -22.53 -36.18
N THR A 19 -20.82 -21.82 -36.61
CA THR A 19 -21.17 -20.51 -36.05
C THR A 19 -22.00 -20.64 -34.80
N MET A 20 -23.04 -21.46 -34.84
CA MET A 20 -24.03 -21.50 -33.74
C MET A 20 -23.53 -22.26 -32.51
N VAL A 21 -22.70 -23.31 -32.69
CA VAL A 21 -22.19 -24.08 -31.53
C VAL A 21 -21.24 -23.25 -30.69
N PRO A 22 -20.19 -22.60 -31.20
CA PRO A 22 -19.35 -21.69 -30.39
C PRO A 22 -20.16 -20.54 -29.78
N PHE A 23 -21.09 -19.97 -30.53
CA PHE A 23 -21.96 -18.90 -30.03
C PHE A 23 -22.82 -19.35 -28.84
N ALA A 24 -23.44 -20.52 -28.93
CA ALA A 24 -24.22 -21.11 -27.85
C ALA A 24 -23.36 -21.42 -26.62
N ILE A 25 -22.11 -21.92 -26.84
CA ILE A 25 -21.15 -22.16 -25.76
C ILE A 25 -20.78 -20.87 -25.09
N LEU A 26 -20.47 -19.81 -25.83
CA LEU A 26 -20.16 -18.48 -25.28
C LEU A 26 -21.33 -17.92 -24.47
N LEU A 27 -22.55 -17.98 -25.01
CA LEU A 27 -23.74 -17.54 -24.27
C LEU A 27 -23.93 -18.32 -22.98
N TYR A 28 -23.73 -19.63 -23.00
CA TYR A 28 -23.82 -20.45 -21.79
C TYR A 28 -22.76 -20.07 -20.74
N ILE A 29 -21.50 -19.91 -21.18
CA ILE A 29 -20.41 -19.49 -20.30
C ILE A 29 -20.68 -18.09 -19.72
N ASP A 30 -20.98 -17.11 -20.58
CA ASP A 30 -21.10 -15.72 -20.20
C ASP A 30 -22.34 -15.46 -19.31
N PHE A 31 -23.48 -16.06 -19.62
CA PHE A 31 -24.70 -15.79 -18.86
C PHE A 31 -24.94 -16.78 -17.72
N ILE A 32 -24.65 -18.06 -17.90
CA ILE A 32 -25.02 -19.10 -16.91
C ILE A 32 -23.86 -19.36 -15.94
N LEU A 33 -22.64 -19.63 -16.46
CA LEU A 33 -21.52 -19.99 -15.61
C LEU A 33 -20.82 -18.80 -14.98
N MET A 34 -20.64 -17.71 -15.71
CA MET A 34 -19.84 -16.56 -15.25
C MET A 34 -20.68 -15.31 -15.00
N GLY A 35 -21.70 -15.02 -15.78
CA GLY A 35 -22.44 -13.76 -15.72
C GLY A 35 -23.05 -13.52 -14.33
N ILE A 36 -23.82 -14.47 -13.80
CA ILE A 36 -24.45 -14.34 -12.49
C ILE A 36 -23.43 -14.36 -11.36
N PRO A 37 -22.51 -15.35 -11.26
CA PRO A 37 -21.52 -15.37 -10.19
C PRO A 37 -20.51 -14.22 -10.29
N ALA A 38 -20.04 -13.87 -11.50
CA ALA A 38 -19.11 -12.77 -11.70
C ALA A 38 -19.74 -11.41 -11.33
N PHE A 39 -20.98 -11.17 -11.73
CA PHE A 39 -21.71 -9.96 -11.34
C PHE A 39 -21.86 -9.85 -9.82
N HIS A 40 -22.23 -10.95 -9.15
CA HIS A 40 -22.31 -10.97 -7.69
C HIS A 40 -20.95 -10.68 -7.05
N SER A 41 -19.87 -11.26 -7.56
CA SER A 41 -18.51 -11.01 -7.06
C SER A 41 -18.09 -9.55 -7.24
N ILE A 42 -18.39 -8.94 -8.39
CA ILE A 42 -18.11 -7.53 -8.66
C ILE A 42 -18.87 -6.63 -7.68
N VAL A 43 -20.17 -6.88 -7.50
CA VAL A 43 -20.98 -6.12 -6.54
C VAL A 43 -20.43 -6.24 -5.12
N LEU A 44 -20.04 -7.45 -4.71
CA LEU A 44 -19.43 -7.68 -3.40
C LEU A 44 -18.09 -6.94 -3.24
N MET A 45 -17.24 -6.96 -4.26
CA MET A 45 -15.93 -6.29 -4.21
C MET A 45 -16.04 -4.76 -4.20
N GLU A 46 -17.01 -4.20 -4.90
CA GLU A 46 -17.23 -2.74 -4.97
C GLU A 46 -18.05 -2.21 -3.78
N ASP A 47 -18.73 -3.07 -3.04
CA ASP A 47 -19.43 -2.67 -1.81
C ASP A 47 -18.44 -2.50 -0.65
N THR A 48 -17.83 -1.33 -0.58
CA THR A 48 -16.87 -0.98 0.47
C THR A 48 -17.51 -0.54 1.78
N LYS A 49 -18.82 -0.22 1.78
CA LYS A 49 -19.51 0.49 2.87
C LYS A 49 -20.38 -0.40 3.72
N THR A 50 -21.13 -1.32 3.10
CA THR A 50 -22.06 -2.18 3.85
C THR A 50 -21.33 -3.05 4.85
N ASN A 51 -21.74 -2.97 6.11
CA ASN A 51 -21.13 -3.69 7.23
C ASN A 51 -19.63 -3.40 7.44
N ALA A 52 -19.14 -2.23 7.01
CA ALA A 52 -17.79 -1.80 7.38
C ALA A 52 -17.77 -1.45 8.87
N GLU A 53 -16.87 -2.12 9.61
CA GLU A 53 -16.74 -1.99 11.06
C GLU A 53 -15.57 -1.07 11.46
N MET A 54 -14.70 -0.77 10.50
CA MET A 54 -13.54 0.11 10.67
C MET A 54 -13.22 0.81 9.37
N VAL A 55 -12.74 2.04 9.47
CA VAL A 55 -12.25 2.83 8.33
C VAL A 55 -10.83 3.27 8.59
N ILE A 56 -9.94 2.98 7.65
CA ILE A 56 -8.57 3.49 7.63
C ILE A 56 -8.33 4.31 6.37
N LYS A 57 -7.46 5.31 6.47
CA LYS A 57 -6.97 6.05 5.32
C LYS A 57 -5.50 5.72 5.10
N VAL A 58 -5.18 5.38 3.85
CA VAL A 58 -3.82 5.07 3.38
C VAL A 58 -3.41 6.15 2.40
N THR A 59 -2.28 6.79 2.65
CA THR A 59 -1.72 7.81 1.77
C THR A 59 -0.34 7.36 1.29
N GLY A 60 -0.16 7.28 -0.03
CA GLY A 60 1.12 6.98 -0.66
C GLY A 60 2.00 8.22 -0.75
N TYR A 61 3.28 8.03 -0.52
CA TYR A 61 4.36 9.01 -0.73
C TYR A 61 5.53 8.33 -1.42
N GLN A 62 6.37 9.06 -2.06
CA GLN A 62 7.68 8.61 -2.57
C GLN A 62 8.70 8.59 -1.40
N TRP A 63 9.06 7.48 -0.79
CA TRP A 63 8.58 6.10 -1.00
C TRP A 63 8.27 5.52 0.36
N ARG A 64 7.04 5.67 0.82
CA ARG A 64 6.53 5.22 2.13
C ARG A 64 5.02 5.25 2.15
N TRP A 65 4.43 4.62 3.14
CA TRP A 65 3.00 4.67 3.38
C TRP A 65 2.70 5.44 4.67
N GLN A 66 1.60 6.19 4.67
CA GLN A 66 1.03 6.77 5.89
C GLN A 66 -0.32 6.14 6.13
N TYR A 67 -0.54 5.71 7.36
CA TYR A 67 -1.79 5.14 7.83
C TYR A 67 -2.46 6.07 8.83
N GLU A 68 -3.78 6.19 8.75
CA GLU A 68 -4.61 6.99 9.64
C GLU A 68 -5.90 6.23 9.94
N TYR A 69 -6.18 5.99 11.20
CA TYR A 69 -7.41 5.34 11.65
C TYR A 69 -8.49 6.39 11.83
N MET A 70 -9.60 6.24 11.08
CA MET A 70 -10.63 7.26 10.96
C MET A 70 -11.72 7.11 12.02
N ASP A 71 -11.88 5.90 12.57
CA ASP A 71 -12.95 5.57 13.52
C ASP A 71 -12.53 4.50 14.53
N GLY A 72 -13.48 4.07 15.38
CA GLY A 72 -13.31 2.99 16.35
C GLY A 72 -12.30 3.30 17.47
N ASP A 73 -11.80 2.22 18.08
CA ASP A 73 -10.86 2.29 19.20
C ASP A 73 -9.52 2.94 18.85
N ALA A 74 -9.13 2.88 17.58
CA ALA A 74 -7.88 3.45 17.08
C ALA A 74 -8.03 4.86 16.48
N LYS A 75 -9.23 5.45 16.53
CA LYS A 75 -9.49 6.77 15.92
C LYS A 75 -8.44 7.81 16.32
N GLY A 76 -7.89 8.50 15.30
CA GLY A 76 -6.90 9.56 15.46
C GLY A 76 -5.46 9.07 15.54
N ILE A 77 -5.21 7.75 15.59
CA ILE A 77 -3.86 7.20 15.45
C ILE A 77 -3.43 7.40 14.00
N LYS A 78 -2.25 8.01 13.84
CA LYS A 78 -1.65 8.30 12.54
C LYS A 78 -0.14 8.12 12.62
N PHE A 79 0.40 7.38 11.65
CA PHE A 79 1.85 7.15 11.58
C PHE A 79 2.31 6.91 10.14
N VAL A 80 3.62 6.98 9.96
CA VAL A 80 4.29 6.67 8.71
C VAL A 80 4.99 5.32 8.84
N SER A 81 4.96 4.54 7.77
CA SER A 81 5.58 3.23 7.65
C SER A 81 6.68 3.32 6.59
N ASN A 82 7.92 3.19 7.01
CA ASN A 82 9.11 3.26 6.14
C ASN A 82 9.77 1.88 6.04
N LEU A 83 10.49 1.65 4.94
CA LEU A 83 11.34 0.48 4.81
C LEU A 83 12.35 0.41 5.97
N SER A 84 12.45 -0.76 6.61
CA SER A 84 13.39 -1.00 7.71
C SER A 84 14.62 -1.83 7.30
N THR A 85 14.69 -2.26 6.03
CA THR A 85 15.86 -3.00 5.51
C THR A 85 17.14 -2.18 5.67
N PRO A 86 18.18 -2.69 6.35
CA PRO A 86 19.43 -1.98 6.53
C PRO A 86 20.10 -1.63 5.21
N GLN A 87 20.70 -0.44 5.14
CA GLN A 87 21.36 0.05 3.94
C GLN A 87 22.50 -0.88 3.47
N ASP A 88 23.21 -1.51 4.40
CA ASP A 88 24.30 -2.45 4.06
C ASP A 88 23.80 -3.70 3.32
N GLN A 89 22.56 -4.15 3.58
CA GLN A 89 21.95 -5.21 2.79
C GLN A 89 21.57 -4.73 1.39
N ILE A 90 21.08 -3.49 1.27
CA ILE A 90 20.75 -2.86 -0.02
C ILE A 90 22.00 -2.69 -0.87
N ASP A 91 23.09 -2.25 -0.26
CA ASP A 91 24.40 -2.06 -0.91
C ASP A 91 25.15 -3.38 -1.19
N ASN A 92 24.56 -4.54 -0.84
CA ASN A 92 25.18 -5.87 -0.93
C ASN A 92 26.51 -6.02 -0.14
N LYS A 93 26.69 -5.25 0.94
CA LYS A 93 27.83 -5.35 1.85
C LYS A 93 27.70 -6.50 2.84
N VAL A 94 26.46 -6.87 3.18
CA VAL A 94 26.14 -7.99 4.06
C VAL A 94 25.06 -8.88 3.43
N PRO A 95 24.92 -10.15 3.86
CA PRO A 95 23.87 -11.05 3.36
C PRO A 95 22.47 -10.48 3.57
N LYS A 96 21.57 -10.72 2.61
CA LYS A 96 20.17 -10.30 2.67
C LYS A 96 19.39 -11.16 3.67
N GLY A 97 18.62 -10.52 4.54
CA GLY A 97 17.71 -11.19 5.47
C GLY A 97 16.50 -11.82 4.78
N LYS A 98 15.76 -12.63 5.53
CA LYS A 98 14.56 -13.34 5.04
C LYS A 98 13.52 -12.37 4.45
N ASP A 99 13.28 -11.24 5.11
CA ASP A 99 12.28 -10.25 4.73
C ASP A 99 12.93 -9.03 4.04
N TYR A 100 13.98 -9.28 3.25
CA TYR A 100 14.69 -8.24 2.49
C TYR A 100 13.72 -7.43 1.62
N LEU A 101 13.67 -6.12 1.80
CA LEU A 101 12.75 -5.16 1.17
C LEU A 101 11.25 -5.42 1.44
N LEU A 102 10.92 -6.24 2.42
CA LEU A 102 9.55 -6.60 2.77
C LEU A 102 9.21 -6.30 4.25
N GLU A 103 10.05 -5.54 4.95
CA GLU A 103 9.86 -5.18 6.35
C GLU A 103 9.84 -3.67 6.53
N VAL A 104 9.05 -3.19 7.50
CA VAL A 104 8.87 -1.77 7.80
C VAL A 104 9.07 -1.47 9.28
N ASP A 105 9.27 -0.21 9.61
CA ASP A 105 9.45 0.26 10.98
C ASP A 105 8.14 0.31 11.79
N ASN A 106 7.00 0.51 11.12
CA ASN A 106 5.68 0.60 11.75
C ASN A 106 4.65 -0.21 10.93
N HIS A 107 4.19 -1.32 11.47
CA HIS A 107 3.19 -2.17 10.83
C HIS A 107 1.80 -1.55 10.91
N LEU A 108 0.99 -1.75 9.87
CA LEU A 108 -0.45 -1.52 9.95
C LEU A 108 -1.08 -2.66 10.76
N VAL A 109 -1.77 -2.36 11.85
CA VAL A 109 -2.41 -3.35 12.71
C VAL A 109 -3.91 -3.36 12.46
N LEU A 110 -4.49 -4.51 12.15
CA LEU A 110 -5.90 -4.66 11.87
C LEU A 110 -6.51 -5.81 12.70
N PRO A 111 -7.76 -5.67 13.17
CA PRO A 111 -8.44 -6.78 13.82
C PRO A 111 -8.88 -7.84 12.80
N VAL A 112 -8.80 -9.12 13.18
CA VAL A 112 -9.37 -10.22 12.38
C VAL A 112 -10.91 -10.18 12.42
N ASP A 113 -11.53 -10.85 11.45
CA ASP A 113 -12.97 -11.06 11.28
C ASP A 113 -13.82 -9.79 11.11
N LYS A 114 -13.18 -8.63 11.02
CA LYS A 114 -13.85 -7.34 10.75
C LYS A 114 -13.67 -6.89 9.32
N LYS A 115 -14.73 -6.34 8.73
CA LYS A 115 -14.65 -5.67 7.44
C LYS A 115 -14.04 -4.29 7.65
N VAL A 116 -12.82 -4.12 7.16
CA VAL A 116 -12.09 -2.85 7.21
C VAL A 116 -12.18 -2.17 5.85
N ARG A 117 -12.81 -1.00 5.83
CA ARG A 117 -12.84 -0.12 4.66
C ARG A 117 -11.55 0.67 4.59
N ILE A 118 -10.92 0.67 3.42
CA ILE A 118 -9.65 1.32 3.18
C ILE A 118 -9.86 2.46 2.17
N LEU A 119 -9.60 3.67 2.61
CA LEU A 119 -9.59 4.87 1.77
C LEU A 119 -8.16 5.10 1.28
N LEU A 120 -7.96 5.22 -0.03
CA LEU A 120 -6.64 5.35 -0.64
C LEU A 120 -6.50 6.67 -1.40
N THR A 121 -5.39 7.33 -1.17
CA THR A 121 -4.96 8.52 -1.93
C THR A 121 -3.45 8.59 -1.99
N SER A 122 -2.92 9.53 -2.75
CA SER A 122 -1.50 9.82 -2.80
C SER A 122 -1.25 11.32 -2.63
N SER A 123 -0.07 11.67 -2.13
CA SER A 123 0.38 13.06 -1.98
C SER A 123 1.25 13.55 -3.15
N ASP A 124 1.75 12.65 -4.00
CA ASP A 124 2.72 12.97 -5.04
C ASP A 124 2.40 12.30 -6.38
N VAL A 125 2.75 11.04 -6.57
CA VAL A 125 2.53 10.26 -7.81
C VAL A 125 1.54 9.14 -7.55
N ILE A 126 1.16 8.40 -8.59
CA ILE A 126 0.32 7.22 -8.44
C ILE A 126 1.14 6.12 -7.76
N HIS A 127 0.56 5.49 -6.73
CA HIS A 127 1.03 4.28 -6.09
C HIS A 127 -0.09 3.24 -6.13
N ASN A 128 0.21 1.99 -5.81
CA ASN A 128 -0.82 0.96 -5.65
C ASN A 128 -0.56 0.20 -4.34
N TRP A 129 -1.54 0.21 -3.45
CA TRP A 129 -1.48 -0.52 -2.20
C TRP A 129 -1.95 -1.96 -2.44
N TRP A 130 -1.05 -2.91 -2.25
CA TRP A 130 -1.29 -4.30 -2.58
C TRP A 130 -0.66 -5.24 -1.55
N VAL A 131 -1.48 -6.14 -1.02
CA VAL A 131 -1.08 -7.30 -0.23
C VAL A 131 -1.64 -8.53 -0.94
N PRO A 132 -0.80 -9.38 -1.54
CA PRO A 132 -1.24 -10.52 -2.36
C PRO A 132 -2.29 -11.41 -1.67
N ALA A 133 -2.09 -11.68 -0.38
CA ALA A 133 -2.98 -12.52 0.41
C ALA A 133 -4.42 -11.97 0.57
N PHE A 134 -4.63 -10.67 0.34
CA PHE A 134 -5.96 -10.05 0.45
C PHE A 134 -6.75 -10.09 -0.87
N GLY A 135 -6.14 -10.57 -1.95
CA GLY A 135 -6.79 -10.70 -3.26
C GLY A 135 -7.17 -9.37 -3.92
N SER A 136 -6.85 -8.24 -3.30
CA SER A 136 -7.22 -6.90 -3.76
C SER A 136 -5.98 -6.03 -3.94
N ALA A 137 -5.98 -5.24 -5.00
CA ALA A 137 -5.01 -4.19 -5.26
C ALA A 137 -5.78 -2.93 -5.68
N ARG A 138 -5.42 -1.76 -5.14
CA ARG A 138 -6.11 -0.51 -5.47
C ARG A 138 -5.11 0.63 -5.57
N ASP A 139 -5.27 1.44 -6.63
CA ASP A 139 -4.43 2.60 -6.86
C ASP A 139 -4.70 3.71 -5.85
N ALA A 140 -3.63 4.31 -5.38
CA ALA A 140 -3.60 5.54 -4.61
C ALA A 140 -3.23 6.68 -5.56
N ILE A 141 -4.23 7.48 -5.98
CA ILE A 141 -4.10 8.50 -7.03
C ILE A 141 -4.13 9.89 -6.40
N PRO A 142 -3.19 10.79 -6.76
CA PRO A 142 -3.20 12.18 -6.28
C PRO A 142 -4.51 12.89 -6.65
N GLY A 143 -5.11 13.58 -5.68
CA GLY A 143 -6.36 14.31 -5.86
C GLY A 143 -7.63 13.45 -5.88
N TYR A 144 -7.53 12.13 -5.82
CA TYR A 144 -8.66 11.21 -5.77
C TYR A 144 -8.67 10.43 -4.45
N LEU A 145 -9.86 10.10 -3.99
CA LEU A 145 -10.07 9.17 -2.87
C LEU A 145 -10.68 7.88 -3.43
N ARG A 146 -9.84 6.84 -3.53
CA ARG A 146 -10.24 5.51 -3.96
C ARG A 146 -10.60 4.67 -2.75
N GLU A 147 -11.35 3.61 -2.96
CA GLU A 147 -11.81 2.74 -1.88
C GLU A 147 -11.58 1.28 -2.21
N THR A 148 -11.29 0.51 -1.18
CA THR A 148 -11.34 -0.95 -1.18
C THR A 148 -11.70 -1.42 0.23
N TRP A 149 -11.83 -2.73 0.42
CA TRP A 149 -12.03 -3.32 1.73
C TRP A 149 -11.30 -4.64 1.86
N VAL A 150 -11.02 -5.02 3.10
CA VAL A 150 -10.47 -6.32 3.45
C VAL A 150 -11.17 -6.89 4.66
N LYS A 151 -11.29 -8.20 4.71
CA LYS A 151 -11.67 -8.95 5.91
C LYS A 151 -10.68 -10.09 6.07
N ILE A 152 -9.88 -10.03 7.13
CA ILE A 152 -8.80 -10.98 7.39
C ILE A 152 -9.31 -11.98 8.43
N GLU A 153 -9.39 -13.25 8.05
CA GLU A 153 -9.95 -14.30 8.92
C GLU A 153 -8.91 -14.92 9.86
N LYS A 154 -7.64 -14.91 9.48
CA LYS A 154 -6.57 -15.57 10.23
C LYS A 154 -5.59 -14.56 10.79
N PRO A 155 -5.27 -14.62 12.09
CA PRO A 155 -4.19 -13.82 12.65
C PRO A 155 -2.85 -14.12 11.98
N GLY A 156 -2.00 -13.11 11.85
CA GLY A 156 -0.67 -13.25 11.25
C GLY A 156 -0.15 -11.97 10.63
N THR A 157 1.08 -12.01 10.17
CA THR A 157 1.74 -10.90 9.47
C THR A 157 1.66 -11.12 7.96
N TYR A 158 1.05 -10.20 7.27
CA TYR A 158 0.83 -10.20 5.83
C TYR A 158 1.71 -9.15 5.16
N ARG A 159 2.42 -9.53 4.11
CA ARG A 159 3.36 -8.65 3.41
C ARG A 159 2.90 -8.37 1.99
N GLY A 160 3.14 -7.14 1.57
CA GLY A 160 2.84 -6.65 0.24
C GLY A 160 3.82 -5.58 -0.20
N GLN A 161 3.54 -4.98 -1.34
CA GLN A 161 4.40 -3.99 -1.96
C GLN A 161 3.56 -2.95 -2.71
N CYS A 162 4.20 -1.83 -3.05
CA CYS A 162 3.66 -0.96 -4.08
C CYS A 162 3.65 -1.69 -5.42
N LYS A 163 2.51 -1.69 -6.13
CA LYS A 163 2.34 -2.42 -7.40
C LYS A 163 2.35 -1.50 -8.62
N GLU A 164 2.21 -0.18 -8.43
CA GLU A 164 2.28 0.80 -9.52
C GLU A 164 3.63 1.51 -9.51
N LEU A 165 4.29 1.58 -10.69
CA LEU A 165 5.60 2.21 -10.82
C LEU A 165 5.54 3.68 -10.40
N CYS A 166 6.18 4.01 -9.29
CA CYS A 166 6.11 5.32 -8.64
C CYS A 166 7.47 6.05 -8.56
N GLY A 167 8.44 5.63 -9.35
CA GLY A 167 9.77 6.25 -9.42
C GLY A 167 10.90 5.35 -8.90
N LYS A 168 12.06 5.95 -8.61
CA LYS A 168 13.31 5.23 -8.30
C LYS A 168 13.19 4.30 -7.09
N GLY A 169 12.44 4.69 -6.06
CA GLY A 169 12.24 3.93 -4.82
C GLY A 169 11.02 3.01 -4.85
N HIS A 170 10.47 2.69 -6.01
CA HIS A 170 9.27 1.86 -6.14
C HIS A 170 9.35 0.52 -5.38
N GLY A 171 10.48 -0.17 -5.44
CA GLY A 171 10.71 -1.42 -4.71
C GLY A 171 11.05 -1.23 -3.21
N PHE A 172 11.10 0.01 -2.70
CA PHE A 172 11.55 0.35 -1.35
C PHE A 172 10.42 0.87 -0.46
N MET A 173 9.16 0.61 -0.81
CA MET A 173 7.98 0.97 -0.03
C MET A 173 7.04 -0.23 0.15
N PRO A 174 7.46 -1.23 0.94
CA PRO A 174 6.62 -2.39 1.22
C PRO A 174 5.43 -2.06 2.11
N VAL A 175 4.51 -3.01 2.17
CA VAL A 175 3.34 -3.00 3.07
C VAL A 175 3.48 -4.16 4.04
N VAL A 176 3.33 -3.90 5.34
CA VAL A 176 3.25 -4.96 6.34
C VAL A 176 2.00 -4.74 7.18
N VAL A 177 1.18 -5.78 7.28
CA VAL A 177 -0.08 -5.78 8.03
C VAL A 177 -0.05 -6.88 9.07
N ASP A 178 -0.19 -6.53 10.33
CA ASP A 178 -0.41 -7.46 11.43
C ASP A 178 -1.91 -7.60 11.69
N ALA A 179 -2.46 -8.75 11.35
CA ALA A 179 -3.83 -9.11 11.68
C ALA A 179 -3.84 -9.77 13.05
N VAL A 180 -4.56 -9.20 14.01
CA VAL A 180 -4.56 -9.63 15.40
C VAL A 180 -5.99 -9.83 15.93
N PRO A 181 -6.18 -10.66 16.97
CA PRO A 181 -7.47 -10.73 17.67
C PRO A 181 -7.93 -9.35 18.18
N GLU A 182 -9.24 -9.14 18.28
CA GLU A 182 -9.81 -7.84 18.65
C GLU A 182 -9.28 -7.31 20.00
N ALA A 183 -9.06 -8.19 20.97
CA ALA A 183 -8.51 -7.79 22.28
C ALA A 183 -7.09 -7.23 22.17
N GLU A 184 -6.25 -7.86 21.35
CA GLU A 184 -4.89 -7.40 21.08
C GLU A 184 -4.89 -6.09 20.30
N PHE A 185 -5.80 -5.94 19.33
CA PHE A 185 -5.99 -4.68 18.60
C PHE A 185 -6.34 -3.53 19.53
N LYS A 186 -7.29 -3.74 20.48
CA LYS A 186 -7.67 -2.72 21.47
C LYS A 186 -6.51 -2.35 22.39
N ALA A 187 -5.74 -3.34 22.85
CA ALA A 187 -4.56 -3.10 23.66
C ALA A 187 -3.49 -2.30 22.92
N TRP A 188 -3.22 -2.68 21.66
CA TRP A 188 -2.33 -1.92 20.77
C TRP A 188 -2.81 -0.49 20.57
N ALA A 189 -4.09 -0.28 20.26
CA ALA A 189 -4.65 1.05 20.04
C ALA A 189 -4.53 1.94 21.29
N GLN A 190 -4.75 1.38 22.47
CA GLN A 190 -4.57 2.10 23.74
C GLN A 190 -3.10 2.49 23.97
N ASP A 191 -2.16 1.57 23.73
CA ASP A 191 -0.72 1.84 23.84
C ASP A 191 -0.29 2.96 22.88
N GLN A 192 -0.76 2.93 21.62
CA GLN A 192 -0.48 3.99 20.64
C GLN A 192 -1.03 5.35 21.08
N LYS A 193 -2.23 5.38 21.66
CA LYS A 193 -2.81 6.63 22.18
C LYS A 193 -2.01 7.18 23.35
N VAL A 194 -1.53 6.33 24.26
CA VAL A 194 -0.66 6.74 25.37
C VAL A 194 0.66 7.31 24.82
N LYS A 195 1.29 6.64 23.87
CA LYS A 195 2.52 7.12 23.20
C LYS A 195 2.31 8.46 22.51
N LEU A 196 1.17 8.62 21.80
CA LEU A 196 0.82 9.86 21.13
C LEU A 196 0.57 11.00 22.13
N ALA A 197 -0.16 10.73 23.22
CA ALA A 197 -0.37 11.69 24.28
C ALA A 197 0.94 12.12 24.95
N ALA A 198 1.84 11.17 25.23
CA ALA A 198 3.17 11.45 25.78
C ALA A 198 4.03 12.29 24.81
N ALA A 199 3.96 12.00 23.50
CA ALA A 199 4.67 12.78 22.49
C ALA A 199 4.12 14.21 22.38
N ASN A 200 2.80 14.38 22.54
CA ASN A 200 2.13 15.69 22.50
C ASN A 200 2.22 16.46 23.81
N ALA A 201 2.50 15.82 24.96
CA ALA A 201 2.63 16.48 26.25
C ALA A 201 3.74 17.54 26.29
N GLY A 202 4.64 17.55 25.32
CA GLY A 202 5.65 18.60 25.13
C GLY A 202 5.32 19.63 24.02
N ALA A 203 4.14 19.54 23.39
CA ALA A 203 3.79 20.42 22.27
C ALA A 203 3.63 21.88 22.69
N ASP A 204 3.21 22.12 23.93
CA ASP A 204 3.08 23.47 24.52
C ASP A 204 4.37 23.98 25.20
N LYS A 205 5.44 23.17 25.17
CA LYS A 205 6.73 23.56 25.71
C LYS A 205 7.34 24.67 24.85
N GLN A 206 7.69 25.80 25.49
CA GLN A 206 8.53 26.78 24.82
C GLN A 206 9.94 26.20 24.67
N TRP A 207 10.29 25.87 23.43
CA TRP A 207 11.59 25.31 23.08
C TRP A 207 12.64 26.42 22.98
N THR A 208 13.77 26.24 23.63
CA THR A 208 14.93 27.11 23.36
C THR A 208 15.52 26.74 21.97
N LYS A 209 16.33 27.64 21.40
CA LYS A 209 17.02 27.37 20.14
C LYS A 209 17.88 26.11 20.24
N ASP A 210 18.56 25.91 21.37
CA ASP A 210 19.45 24.75 21.57
C ASP A 210 18.64 23.44 21.67
N ASP A 211 17.49 23.45 22.36
CA ASP A 211 16.56 22.31 22.39
C ASP A 211 16.06 21.95 20.98
N LEU A 212 15.70 22.96 20.19
CA LEU A 212 15.24 22.77 18.81
C LEU A 212 16.32 22.18 17.91
N VAL A 213 17.58 22.67 18.04
CA VAL A 213 18.71 22.14 17.28
C VAL A 213 19.01 20.69 17.69
N ALA A 214 19.04 20.40 19.01
CA ALA A 214 19.28 19.03 19.49
C ALA A 214 18.19 18.06 19.01
N LYS A 215 16.93 18.43 19.14
CA LYS A 215 15.81 17.60 18.72
C LYS A 215 15.72 17.48 17.19
N GLY A 216 15.97 18.57 16.48
CA GLY A 216 16.05 18.61 15.03
C GLY A 216 17.13 17.68 14.48
N LYS A 217 18.30 17.64 15.13
CA LYS A 217 19.39 16.71 14.77
C LYS A 217 18.97 15.25 14.94
N GLU A 218 18.29 14.90 16.04
CA GLU A 218 17.76 13.55 16.25
C GLU A 218 16.77 13.15 15.13
N VAL A 219 15.82 14.03 14.83
CA VAL A 219 14.83 13.83 13.75
C VAL A 219 15.50 13.72 12.40
N TYR A 220 16.50 14.56 12.12
CA TYR A 220 17.27 14.55 10.88
C TYR A 220 18.01 13.22 10.69
N LEU A 221 18.73 12.77 11.72
CA LEU A 221 19.48 11.51 11.66
C LEU A 221 18.57 10.31 11.43
N LYS A 222 17.37 10.33 12.01
CA LYS A 222 16.41 9.24 11.87
C LYS A 222 15.71 9.22 10.51
N ASN A 223 15.39 10.38 9.94
CA ASN A 223 14.47 10.46 8.79
C ASN A 223 15.10 10.99 7.49
N CYS A 224 16.16 11.78 7.59
CA CYS A 224 16.72 12.52 6.44
C CYS A 224 18.13 12.06 6.07
N ALA A 225 18.91 11.62 7.06
CA ALA A 225 20.31 11.27 6.87
C ALA A 225 20.53 10.07 5.94
N VAL A 226 19.55 9.19 5.82
CA VAL A 226 19.59 8.04 4.89
C VAL A 226 19.83 8.50 3.44
N CYS A 227 19.19 9.60 3.04
CA CYS A 227 19.33 10.15 1.69
C CYS A 227 20.36 11.27 1.65
N HIS A 228 20.30 12.18 2.62
CA HIS A 228 21.13 13.39 2.61
C HIS A 228 22.44 13.28 3.38
N GLN A 229 22.78 12.10 3.90
CA GLN A 229 23.93 11.77 4.72
C GLN A 229 23.94 12.49 6.08
N PRO A 230 24.62 11.96 7.12
CA PRO A 230 24.58 12.52 8.48
C PRO A 230 25.05 13.98 8.60
N GLY A 231 25.91 14.44 7.69
CA GLY A 231 26.40 15.83 7.64
C GLY A 231 25.63 16.71 6.66
N GLY A 232 24.59 16.21 5.99
CA GLY A 232 23.83 16.99 5.02
C GLY A 232 24.52 17.21 3.68
N GLN A 233 25.61 16.50 3.38
CA GLN A 233 26.39 16.65 2.15
C GLN A 233 25.73 15.99 0.93
N GLY A 234 24.70 15.15 1.14
CA GLY A 234 23.99 14.46 0.08
C GLY A 234 24.82 13.40 -0.65
N LEU A 235 24.26 12.87 -1.72
CA LEU A 235 24.89 11.92 -2.66
C LEU A 235 24.57 12.37 -4.09
N PRO A 236 25.32 13.33 -4.67
CA PRO A 236 25.07 13.78 -6.04
C PRO A 236 25.27 12.62 -7.06
N PRO A 237 24.51 12.59 -8.15
CA PRO A 237 23.44 13.54 -8.53
C PRO A 237 22.07 13.20 -7.93
N THR A 238 21.95 12.14 -7.14
CA THR A 238 20.65 11.56 -6.73
C THR A 238 20.01 12.31 -5.56
N PHE A 239 20.82 12.65 -4.54
CA PHE A 239 20.34 13.37 -3.36
C PHE A 239 21.17 14.65 -3.20
N PRO A 240 20.54 15.82 -3.40
CA PRO A 240 21.25 17.10 -3.32
C PRO A 240 21.77 17.36 -1.91
N ALA A 241 22.87 18.10 -1.80
CA ALA A 241 23.37 18.57 -0.53
C ALA A 241 22.38 19.55 0.12
N LEU A 242 22.14 19.39 1.41
CA LEU A 242 21.40 20.35 2.24
C LEU A 242 22.35 21.40 2.81
N THR A 243 23.59 21.03 3.07
CA THR A 243 24.66 21.94 3.50
C THR A 243 24.91 22.99 2.41
N GLY A 244 24.80 24.28 2.74
CA GLY A 244 24.96 25.38 1.79
C GLY A 244 23.79 25.61 0.84
N SER A 245 22.72 24.82 0.93
CA SER A 245 21.50 25.02 0.12
C SER A 245 20.78 26.30 0.53
N LYS A 246 20.54 27.19 -0.42
CA LYS A 246 19.75 28.41 -0.18
C LYS A 246 18.29 28.13 0.16
N ILE A 247 17.75 26.97 -0.29
CA ILE A 247 16.38 26.55 0.00
C ILE A 247 16.31 25.97 1.42
N ALA A 248 17.23 25.07 1.79
CA ALA A 248 17.22 24.41 3.10
C ALA A 248 17.66 25.33 4.25
N ASN A 249 18.48 26.34 3.98
CA ASN A 249 19.03 27.26 4.97
C ASN A 249 18.55 28.73 4.78
N GLY A 250 17.55 28.93 3.92
CA GLY A 250 16.95 30.25 3.70
C GLY A 250 15.99 30.68 4.82
N PRO A 251 15.50 31.91 4.80
CA PRO A 251 14.48 32.36 5.74
C PRO A 251 13.21 31.54 5.58
N ILE A 252 12.59 31.23 6.72
CA ILE A 252 11.30 30.52 6.80
C ILE A 252 10.18 31.51 6.51
#